data_40735540c0bf0acebdaf758b354a421d
#
_entry.id   40735540c0bf0acebdaf758b354a421d
#
_cell.length_a   1.000
_cell.length_b   1.000
_cell.length_c   1.000
_cell.angle_alpha   90.00
_cell.angle_beta   90.00
_cell.angle_gamma   90.00
#
_symmetry.space_group_name_H-M   'P 1'
#
loop_
_entity.id
_entity.type
_entity.pdbx_description
1 polymer ?
#
loop_
_entity_poly.entity_id
_entity_poly.type
_entity_poly.pdbx_seq_one_letter_code
_entity_poly.pdbx_strand_id
1 'polypeptide(L)'
;MANKLKLMTILGTRPEIIRLSEVIKKCDKYFDHILVHTGQNYDYTLNQIFFEDLGLRAPDAYLEAVGGDLGETIGNIIAKSYKALLEVKPDALLILGDTNSALSAIWSTIRRLVSSGKFSSKQRFPASM
;
A
#
# COMPACT_ATOMS: atom_id res chain seq x y z
N MET A 1 -7.77 16.35 -21.09
CA MET A 1 -7.89 15.16 -20.27
C MET A 1 -7.40 15.45 -18.85
N ALA A 2 -8.25 15.29 -17.88
CA ALA A 2 -7.84 15.53 -16.51
C ALA A 2 -6.81 14.49 -16.09
N ASN A 3 -5.68 14.95 -15.53
CA ASN A 3 -4.68 14.05 -14.98
C ASN A 3 -5.21 13.48 -13.68
N LYS A 4 -5.42 12.17 -13.67
CA LYS A 4 -5.81 11.49 -12.43
C LYS A 4 -4.64 11.45 -11.47
N LEU A 5 -4.92 11.68 -10.19
CA LEU A 5 -3.95 11.45 -9.13
C LEU A 5 -3.59 9.96 -9.09
N LYS A 6 -2.32 9.69 -8.92
CA LYS A 6 -1.82 8.33 -8.78
C LYS A 6 -1.93 7.94 -7.32
N LEU A 7 -2.75 6.94 -7.05
CA LEU A 7 -3.01 6.44 -5.70
C LEU A 7 -2.52 5.00 -5.58
N MET A 8 -1.70 4.74 -4.57
CA MET A 8 -1.26 3.38 -4.26
C MET A 8 -1.99 2.91 -3.00
N THR A 9 -2.56 1.71 -3.05
CA THR A 9 -3.13 1.03 -1.89
C THR A 9 -2.26 -0.15 -1.54
N ILE A 10 -1.84 -0.25 -0.29
CA ILE A 10 -1.07 -1.39 0.20
C ILE A 10 -1.91 -2.13 1.24
N LEU A 11 -2.12 -3.40 1.03
CA LEU A 11 -2.88 -4.26 1.92
C LEU A 11 -2.25 -5.65 1.98
N GLY A 12 -2.62 -6.44 2.97
CA GLY A 12 -2.01 -7.75 3.14
C GLY A 12 -2.89 -8.78 3.81
N THR A 13 -4.02 -8.39 4.38
CA THR A 13 -4.90 -9.32 5.08
C THR A 13 -6.29 -9.30 4.49
N ARG A 14 -7.01 -10.41 4.69
CA ARG A 14 -8.39 -10.51 4.20
C ARG A 14 -9.33 -9.49 4.83
N PRO A 15 -9.26 -9.21 6.14
CA PRO A 15 -10.09 -8.16 6.73
C PRO A 15 -9.86 -6.79 6.09
N GLU A 16 -8.63 -6.43 5.77
CA GLU A 16 -8.32 -5.19 5.06
C GLU A 16 -8.99 -5.16 3.69
N ILE A 17 -8.90 -6.25 2.95
CA ILE A 17 -9.48 -6.36 1.61
C ILE A 17 -10.99 -6.21 1.68
N ILE A 18 -11.63 -6.89 2.63
CA ILE A 18 -13.09 -6.82 2.81
C ILE A 18 -13.51 -5.38 3.12
N ARG A 19 -12.86 -4.76 4.08
CA ARG A 19 -13.20 -3.41 4.51
C ARG A 19 -12.97 -2.36 3.43
N LEU A 20 -11.94 -2.55 2.64
CA LEU A 20 -11.58 -1.61 1.58
C LEU A 20 -12.23 -1.93 0.23
N SER A 21 -12.99 -3.02 0.11
CA SER A 21 -13.48 -3.49 -1.18
C SER A 21 -14.23 -2.41 -1.98
N GLU A 22 -15.16 -1.71 -1.35
CA GLU A 22 -15.91 -0.65 -2.03
C GLU A 22 -15.04 0.59 -2.30
N VAL A 23 -14.12 0.88 -1.39
CA VAL A 23 -13.17 1.99 -1.56
C VAL A 23 -12.24 1.70 -2.74
N ILE A 24 -11.76 0.47 -2.87
CA ILE A 24 -10.91 0.05 -3.98
C ILE A 24 -11.63 0.24 -5.31
N LYS A 25 -12.90 -0.15 -5.39
CA LYS A 25 -13.72 0.03 -6.60
C LYS A 25 -13.83 1.50 -6.97
N LYS A 26 -14.06 2.36 -5.98
CA LYS A 26 -14.12 3.81 -6.20
C LYS A 26 -12.76 4.37 -6.63
N CYS A 27 -11.69 3.92 -6.03
CA CYS A 27 -10.34 4.34 -6.40
C CYS A 27 -10.00 3.94 -7.84
N ASP A 28 -10.38 2.74 -8.25
CA ASP A 28 -10.19 2.30 -9.64
C ASP A 28 -10.92 3.18 -10.63
N LYS A 29 -12.06 3.74 -10.22
CA LYS A 29 -12.87 4.59 -11.10
C LYS A 29 -12.33 6.02 -11.19
N TYR A 30 -11.87 6.59 -10.08
CA TYR A 30 -11.57 8.02 -10.00
C TYR A 30 -10.08 8.35 -9.98
N PHE A 31 -9.21 7.38 -9.71
CA PHE A 31 -7.77 7.58 -9.60
C PHE A 31 -7.03 6.65 -10.56
N ASP A 32 -5.79 7.01 -10.85
CA ASP A 32 -4.84 6.07 -11.43
C ASP A 32 -4.37 5.18 -10.27
N HIS A 33 -5.05 4.06 -10.07
CA HIS A 33 -4.97 3.27 -8.86
C HIS A 33 -4.05 2.06 -9.02
N ILE A 34 -3.07 1.96 -8.15
CA ILE A 34 -2.15 0.83 -8.08
C ILE A 34 -2.43 0.06 -6.79
N LEU A 35 -2.83 -1.19 -6.91
CA LEU A 35 -3.18 -2.06 -5.80
C LEU A 35 -2.03 -3.02 -5.53
N VAL A 36 -1.48 -2.97 -4.33
CA VAL A 36 -0.32 -3.77 -3.94
C VAL A 36 -0.68 -4.67 -2.77
N HIS A 37 -0.40 -5.95 -2.90
CA HIS A 37 -0.60 -6.94 -1.86
C HIS A 37 0.75 -7.33 -1.27
N THR A 38 0.85 -7.34 0.06
CA THR A 38 2.12 -7.69 0.72
C THR A 38 2.40 -9.18 0.77
N GLY A 39 1.41 -10.02 0.51
CA GLY A 39 1.51 -11.47 0.60
C GLY A 39 2.26 -12.11 -0.55
N GLN A 40 2.19 -13.43 -0.59
CA GLN A 40 2.91 -14.25 -1.55
C GLN A 40 2.01 -14.67 -2.71
N ASN A 41 2.62 -14.71 -3.89
CA ASN A 41 1.92 -15.04 -5.12
C ASN A 41 1.64 -16.54 -5.28
N TYR A 42 2.25 -17.40 -4.46
CA TYR A 42 1.98 -18.84 -4.57
C TYR A 42 0.57 -19.21 -4.13
N ASP A 43 -0.09 -18.36 -3.35
CA ASP A 43 -1.52 -18.53 -3.02
C ASP A 43 -2.43 -17.88 -4.06
N TYR A 44 -1.95 -17.73 -5.28
CA TYR A 44 -2.62 -16.99 -6.33
C TYR A 44 -4.08 -17.42 -6.55
N THR A 45 -4.32 -18.73 -6.60
CA THR A 45 -5.68 -19.24 -6.87
C THR A 45 -6.66 -18.84 -5.76
N LEU A 46 -6.26 -19.00 -4.50
CA LEU A 46 -7.11 -18.64 -3.37
C LEU A 46 -7.34 -17.13 -3.30
N ASN A 47 -6.29 -16.35 -3.52
CA ASN A 47 -6.39 -14.90 -3.53
C ASN A 47 -7.25 -14.43 -4.70
N GLN A 48 -7.08 -15.01 -5.87
CA GLN A 48 -7.87 -14.66 -7.05
C GLN A 48 -9.36 -14.89 -6.82
N ILE A 49 -9.73 -16.07 -6.30
CA ILE A 49 -11.11 -16.39 -6.01
C ILE A 49 -11.70 -15.39 -5.01
N PHE A 50 -10.94 -15.05 -3.98
CA PHE A 50 -11.35 -14.13 -2.95
C PHE A 50 -11.61 -12.72 -3.52
N PHE A 51 -10.71 -12.22 -4.36
CA PHE A 51 -10.91 -10.94 -5.02
C PHE A 51 -12.10 -10.97 -5.98
N GLU A 52 -12.28 -12.03 -6.73
CA GLU A 52 -13.41 -12.18 -7.64
C GLU A 52 -14.74 -12.19 -6.89
N ASP A 53 -14.82 -12.89 -5.75
CA ASP A 53 -16.02 -12.94 -4.93
C ASP A 53 -16.42 -11.54 -4.42
N LEU A 54 -15.46 -10.68 -4.18
CA LEU A 54 -15.71 -9.30 -3.76
C LEU A 54 -15.94 -8.35 -4.94
N GLY A 55 -15.83 -8.86 -6.17
CA GLY A 55 -15.97 -8.03 -7.36
C GLY A 55 -14.77 -7.13 -7.60
N LEU A 56 -13.62 -7.51 -7.11
CA LEU A 56 -12.38 -6.75 -7.25
C LEU A 56 -11.50 -7.34 -8.33
N ARG A 57 -10.73 -6.47 -8.98
CA ARG A 57 -9.67 -6.92 -9.88
C ARG A 57 -8.48 -7.45 -9.08
N ALA A 58 -7.63 -8.23 -9.72
CA ALA A 58 -6.41 -8.73 -9.09
C ALA A 58 -5.47 -7.57 -8.75
N PRO A 59 -4.66 -7.70 -7.69
CA PRO A 59 -3.62 -6.72 -7.38
C PRO A 59 -2.64 -6.53 -8.55
N ASP A 60 -2.11 -5.31 -8.66
CA ASP A 60 -1.10 -5.01 -9.67
C ASP A 60 0.25 -5.63 -9.34
N ALA A 61 0.53 -5.79 -8.05
CA ALA A 61 1.80 -6.36 -7.60
C ALA A 61 1.64 -7.10 -6.28
N TYR A 62 2.48 -8.12 -6.10
CA TYR A 62 2.65 -8.84 -4.84
C TYR A 62 4.06 -8.59 -4.35
N LEU A 63 4.22 -8.11 -3.12
CA LEU A 63 5.53 -7.85 -2.56
C LEU A 63 6.26 -9.11 -2.11
N GLU A 64 5.52 -10.20 -1.88
CA GLU A 64 6.10 -11.45 -1.40
C GLU A 64 6.96 -11.26 -0.16
N ALA A 65 6.40 -10.53 0.81
CA ALA A 65 7.15 -10.05 1.96
C ALA A 65 7.16 -11.01 3.14
N VAL A 66 6.38 -12.09 3.08
CA VAL A 66 6.30 -13.03 4.21
C VAL A 66 7.65 -13.70 4.42
N GLY A 67 8.19 -13.59 5.63
CA GLY A 67 9.46 -14.18 6.00
C GLY A 67 9.30 -15.32 7.01
N GLY A 68 10.41 -15.75 7.57
CA GLY A 68 10.44 -16.83 8.53
C GLY A 68 9.87 -16.48 9.91
N ASP A 69 9.86 -15.20 10.23
CA ASP A 69 9.31 -14.69 11.49
C ASP A 69 8.70 -13.30 11.27
N LEU A 70 8.09 -12.77 12.31
CA LEU A 70 7.43 -11.47 12.25
C LEU A 70 8.40 -10.34 11.93
N GLY A 71 9.58 -10.35 12.53
CA GLY A 71 10.59 -9.33 12.29
C GLY A 71 11.06 -9.30 10.84
N GLU A 72 11.31 -10.47 10.27
CA GLU A 72 11.70 -10.59 8.87
C GLU A 72 10.57 -10.11 7.94
N THR A 73 9.34 -10.49 8.24
CA THR A 73 8.19 -10.06 7.46
C THR A 73 8.05 -8.54 7.47
N ILE A 74 8.12 -7.91 8.63
CA ILE A 74 8.04 -6.45 8.75
C ILE A 74 9.18 -5.78 7.98
N GLY A 75 10.41 -6.27 8.14
CA GLY A 75 11.57 -5.76 7.42
C GLY A 75 11.42 -5.89 5.90
N ASN A 76 10.90 -7.02 5.44
CA ASN A 76 10.65 -7.24 4.01
C ASN A 76 9.58 -6.30 3.47
N ILE A 77 8.51 -6.06 4.24
CA ILE A 77 7.46 -5.13 3.84
C ILE A 77 8.05 -3.72 3.71
N ILE A 78 8.83 -3.28 4.67
CA ILE A 78 9.49 -1.97 4.63
C ILE A 78 10.37 -1.85 3.39
N ALA A 79 11.25 -2.82 3.17
CA ALA A 79 12.20 -2.78 2.06
C ALA A 79 11.49 -2.80 0.71
N LYS A 80 10.53 -3.68 0.54
CA LYS A 80 9.85 -3.88 -0.75
C LYS A 80 8.84 -2.77 -1.04
N SER A 81 8.13 -2.29 -0.04
CA SER A 81 7.21 -1.17 -0.23
C SER A 81 7.97 0.12 -0.54
N TYR A 82 9.13 0.34 0.07
CA TYR A 82 9.99 1.47 -0.27
C TYR A 82 10.39 1.46 -1.73
N LYS A 83 10.82 0.30 -2.24
CA LYS A 83 11.16 0.14 -3.66
C LYS A 83 9.96 0.40 -4.56
N ALA A 84 8.79 -0.14 -4.22
CA ALA A 84 7.58 0.08 -4.98
C ALA A 84 7.19 1.56 -5.02
N LEU A 85 7.33 2.27 -3.90
CA LEU A 85 7.07 3.71 -3.85
C LEU A 85 8.04 4.50 -4.72
N LEU A 86 9.30 4.09 -4.77
CA LEU A 86 10.30 4.74 -5.64
C LEU A 86 10.01 4.52 -7.12
N GLU A 87 9.55 3.33 -7.49
CA GLU A 87 9.22 3.01 -8.88
C GLU A 87 7.94 3.68 -9.34
N VAL A 88 6.89 3.62 -8.55
CA VAL A 88 5.57 4.11 -8.91
C VAL A 88 5.44 5.62 -8.70
N LYS A 89 6.04 6.14 -7.65
CA LYS A 89 5.97 7.56 -7.26
C LYS A 89 4.52 8.02 -7.14
N PRO A 90 3.71 7.38 -6.29
CA PRO A 90 2.31 7.78 -6.17
C PRO A 90 2.17 9.16 -5.53
N ASP A 91 1.06 9.82 -5.84
CA ASP A 91 0.72 11.09 -5.22
C ASP A 91 0.14 10.91 -3.83
N ALA A 92 -0.50 9.77 -3.58
CA ALA A 92 -1.09 9.43 -2.29
C ALA A 92 -1.00 7.93 -2.02
N LEU A 93 -0.99 7.58 -0.74
CA LEU A 93 -0.99 6.20 -0.27
C LEU A 93 -2.22 5.97 0.59
N LEU A 94 -2.97 4.91 0.26
CA LEU A 94 -4.11 4.47 1.05
C LEU A 94 -3.75 3.20 1.80
N ILE A 95 -3.92 3.23 3.10
CA ILE A 95 -3.75 2.06 3.97
C ILE A 95 -4.89 2.00 4.96
N LEU A 96 -5.16 0.82 5.50
CA LEU A 96 -6.16 0.65 6.54
C LEU A 96 -5.50 0.25 7.84
N GLY A 97 -5.67 1.06 8.86
CA GLY A 97 -5.56 0.71 10.25
C GLY A 97 -4.19 0.33 10.77
N ASP A 98 -4.16 -0.75 11.48
CA ASP A 98 -3.17 -1.11 12.48
C ASP A 98 -2.45 -2.42 12.21
N THR A 99 -2.47 -2.89 10.97
CA THR A 99 -1.76 -4.11 10.59
C THR A 99 -0.26 -3.85 10.40
N ASN A 100 0.53 -4.92 10.42
CA ASN A 100 1.95 -4.83 10.15
C ASN A 100 2.24 -4.26 8.76
N SER A 101 1.41 -4.61 7.78
CA SER A 101 1.52 -4.07 6.42
C SER A 101 1.33 -2.56 6.41
N ALA A 102 0.30 -2.07 7.09
CA ALA A 102 -0.01 -0.66 7.15
C ALA A 102 1.10 0.13 7.85
N LEU A 103 1.54 -0.32 9.01
CA LEU A 103 2.61 0.36 9.78
C LEU A 103 3.92 0.40 9.00
N SER A 104 4.27 -0.70 8.35
CA SER A 104 5.48 -0.79 7.56
C SER A 104 5.42 0.13 6.33
N ALA A 105 4.26 0.22 5.69
CA ALA A 105 4.05 1.10 4.55
C ALA A 105 4.14 2.58 4.94
N ILE A 106 3.64 2.95 6.13
CA ILE A 106 3.77 4.32 6.65
C ILE A 106 5.24 4.69 6.78
N TRP A 107 6.04 3.82 7.36
CA TRP A 107 7.47 4.07 7.52
C TRP A 107 8.16 4.31 6.18
N SER A 108 7.89 3.45 5.21
CA SER A 108 8.45 3.58 3.86
C SER A 108 8.06 4.90 3.21
N THR A 109 6.80 5.31 3.39
CA THR A 109 6.29 6.55 2.84
C THR A 109 6.99 7.76 3.43
N ILE A 110 7.16 7.79 4.75
CA ILE A 110 7.86 8.88 5.44
C ILE A 110 9.29 8.99 4.93
N ARG A 111 10.00 7.87 4.83
CA ARG A 111 11.38 7.86 4.35
C ARG A 111 11.48 8.37 2.93
N ARG A 112 10.56 7.97 2.06
CA ARG A 112 10.54 8.44 0.68
C ARG A 112 10.32 9.95 0.60
N LEU A 113 9.38 10.47 1.36
CA LEU A 113 9.09 11.91 1.38
C LEU A 113 10.30 12.72 1.84
N VAL A 114 10.98 12.24 2.86
CA VAL A 114 12.22 12.88 3.35
C VAL A 114 13.30 12.85 2.27
N SER A 115 13.48 11.70 1.63
CA SER A 115 14.52 11.53 0.59
C SER A 115 14.26 12.39 -0.65
N SER A 116 12.98 12.60 -1.00
CA SER A 116 12.63 13.38 -2.19
C SER A 116 12.57 14.88 -1.93
N GLY A 117 12.78 15.32 -0.70
CA GLY A 117 12.69 16.73 -0.31
C GLY A 117 11.26 17.27 -0.26
N LYS A 118 10.26 16.43 -0.47
CA LYS A 118 8.85 16.85 -0.37
C LYS A 118 8.42 17.11 1.05
N PHE A 119 9.15 16.56 2.02
CA PHE A 119 8.91 16.79 3.43
C PHE A 119 10.14 17.48 4.00
N SER A 120 9.96 18.72 4.50
CA SER A 120 11.03 19.49 5.09
C SER A 120 10.97 19.40 6.60
N SER A 121 12.12 19.26 7.23
CA SER A 121 12.23 19.33 8.69
C SER A 121 11.85 20.71 9.23
N LYS A 122 11.81 21.72 8.36
CA LYS A 122 11.38 23.07 8.71
C LYS A 122 9.86 23.21 8.76
N GLN A 123 9.12 22.25 8.21
CA GLN A 123 7.67 22.24 8.37
C GLN A 123 7.36 21.73 9.76
N ARG A 124 7.03 22.65 10.63
CA ARG A 124 6.72 22.35 12.03
C ARG A 124 5.22 22.37 12.23
N PHE A 125 4.76 21.45 13.06
CA PHE A 125 3.40 21.53 13.54
C PHE A 125 3.27 22.78 14.41
N PRO A 126 2.06 23.41 14.46
CA PRO A 126 1.82 24.53 15.34
C PRO A 126 2.15 24.17 16.80
N ALA A 127 2.64 25.15 17.55
CA ALA A 127 3.01 24.92 18.94
C ALA A 127 1.83 24.48 19.82
N SER A 128 0.62 24.72 19.36
CA SER A 128 -0.62 24.30 20.04
C SER A 128 -0.94 22.81 19.89
N MET A 129 -0.16 22.09 19.14
CA MET A 129 -0.39 20.65 18.95
C MET A 129 0.41 19.80 19.95
#